data_ec6e59a18f6d67ad9fc70b5f4a3af5e2
#
_entry.id   ec6e59a18f6d67ad9fc70b5f4a3af5e2
#
_cell.length_a   1.000
_cell.length_b   1.000
_cell.length_c   1.000
_cell.angle_alpha   90.00
_cell.angle_beta   90.00
_cell.angle_gamma   90.00
#
_symmetry.space_group_name_H-M   'P 1'
#
loop_
_entity.id
_entity.type
_entity.pdbx_description
1 polymer ?
#
loop_
_entity_poly.entity_id
_entity_poly.type
_entity_poly.pdbx_seq_one_letter_code
_entity_poly.pdbx_strand_id
1 'polypeptide(L)'
;MRQVARVLEVSRSNLQEQIKHDERTVTRYNKSDDAWLLSRIREITDLRSTYGYRRVTSLLNSELEKQGKIRVNHKRVFRIMKQNGLLLQRHTGKPNRTHDGKIITLHSNTRWCSDAFQIQCWNGDRVHIIFSLDTCDREEIQYLSSTIGVDGAMARDLMVETVEARFGKVTQLPKPIQWLSDNGPCYTAHETVQTGRALGFEICTTPSYSPESNGMAEAFVKTFKRDYVWTADLSNAVTVMNQLPKWFEDYNEVAPHKDLKMLSTRQFRRQQEEKLTG
;
A
#
# COMPACT_ATOMS: atom_id res chain seq x y z
N MET A 1 -37.28 5.17 -38.54
CA MET A 1 -37.14 5.53 -37.10
C MET A 1 -38.30 5.11 -36.22
N ARG A 2 -39.58 5.54 -36.47
CA ARG A 2 -40.73 5.13 -35.61
C ARG A 2 -40.96 3.61 -35.57
N GLN A 3 -40.86 2.92 -36.70
CA GLN A 3 -41.01 1.46 -36.77
C GLN A 3 -39.83 0.74 -36.08
N VAL A 4 -38.59 1.20 -36.27
CA VAL A 4 -37.39 0.62 -35.64
C VAL A 4 -37.45 0.76 -34.11
N ALA A 5 -37.83 1.92 -33.60
CA ALA A 5 -38.00 2.16 -32.18
C ALA A 5 -39.08 1.25 -31.55
N ARG A 6 -40.17 0.96 -32.31
CA ARG A 6 -41.23 0.06 -31.86
C ARG A 6 -40.78 -1.41 -31.85
N VAL A 7 -40.04 -1.85 -32.86
CA VAL A 7 -39.51 -3.21 -32.92
C VAL A 7 -38.45 -3.49 -31.87
N LEU A 8 -37.63 -2.46 -31.53
CA LEU A 8 -36.57 -2.58 -30.52
C LEU A 8 -37.05 -2.25 -29.10
N GLU A 9 -38.35 -1.91 -28.93
CA GLU A 9 -38.95 -1.51 -27.65
C GLU A 9 -38.18 -0.39 -26.90
N VAL A 10 -37.55 0.52 -27.64
CA VAL A 10 -36.80 1.67 -27.11
C VAL A 10 -37.46 2.99 -27.49
N SER A 11 -37.24 4.03 -26.67
CA SER A 11 -37.73 5.36 -26.98
C SER A 11 -37.07 5.91 -28.24
N ARG A 12 -37.82 6.67 -29.07
CA ARG A 12 -37.27 7.35 -30.25
C ARG A 12 -36.09 8.27 -29.91
N SER A 13 -36.17 8.94 -28.77
CA SER A 13 -35.10 9.84 -28.28
C SER A 13 -33.82 9.06 -27.99
N ASN A 14 -33.92 7.90 -27.32
CA ASN A 14 -32.79 7.03 -27.04
C ASN A 14 -32.14 6.52 -28.34
N LEU A 15 -32.96 6.07 -29.33
CA LEU A 15 -32.44 5.63 -30.62
C LEU A 15 -31.72 6.77 -31.38
N GLN A 16 -32.27 7.97 -31.35
CA GLN A 16 -31.63 9.15 -31.95
C GLN A 16 -30.33 9.56 -31.24
N GLU A 17 -30.30 9.46 -29.92
CA GLU A 17 -29.05 9.72 -29.16
C GLU A 17 -27.98 8.68 -29.46
N GLN A 18 -28.32 7.41 -29.53
CA GLN A 18 -27.36 6.35 -29.89
C GLN A 18 -26.81 6.54 -31.30
N ILE A 19 -27.66 6.84 -32.31
CA ILE A 19 -27.20 7.11 -33.67
C ILE A 19 -26.32 8.34 -33.72
N LYS A 20 -26.70 9.42 -33.04
CA LYS A 20 -25.86 10.64 -32.93
C LYS A 20 -24.56 10.39 -32.15
N HIS A 21 -24.54 9.44 -31.24
CA HIS A 21 -23.35 9.07 -30.49
C HIS A 21 -22.37 8.26 -31.37
N ASP A 22 -22.88 7.37 -32.25
CA ASP A 22 -22.06 6.63 -33.20
C ASP A 22 -21.51 7.52 -34.34
N GLU A 23 -22.28 8.54 -34.75
CA GLU A 23 -21.83 9.53 -35.76
C GLU A 23 -20.88 10.59 -35.17
N ARG A 24 -20.83 10.73 -33.84
CA ARG A 24 -19.79 11.55 -33.20
C ARG A 24 -18.47 10.80 -33.36
N THR A 25 -17.69 11.12 -34.38
CA THR A 25 -16.25 10.96 -34.37
C THR A 25 -15.76 11.51 -33.03
N VAL A 26 -15.39 10.62 -32.12
CA VAL A 26 -14.80 11.01 -30.84
C VAL A 26 -13.52 11.74 -31.18
N THR A 27 -13.62 13.04 -31.41
CA THR A 27 -12.47 13.90 -31.52
C THR A 27 -11.71 13.73 -30.23
N ARG A 28 -10.62 12.95 -30.28
CA ARG A 28 -9.77 12.69 -29.13
C ARG A 28 -9.33 14.05 -28.62
N TYR A 29 -9.94 14.52 -27.55
CA TYR A 29 -9.58 15.78 -26.92
C TYR A 29 -8.15 15.67 -26.39
N ASN A 30 -7.20 16.30 -27.07
CA ASN A 30 -5.80 16.37 -26.69
C ASN A 30 -5.45 17.81 -26.37
N LYS A 31 -4.72 18.02 -25.29
CA LYS A 31 -4.08 19.30 -24.99
C LYS A 31 -2.66 19.29 -25.54
N SER A 32 -2.10 20.47 -25.85
CA SER A 32 -0.74 20.62 -26.41
C SER A 32 0.32 19.85 -25.63
N ASP A 33 0.19 19.83 -24.30
CA ASP A 33 1.18 19.19 -23.40
C ASP A 33 0.90 17.71 -23.10
N ASP A 34 -0.10 17.11 -23.75
CA ASP A 34 -0.45 15.69 -23.46
C ASP A 34 0.67 14.73 -23.90
N ALA A 35 1.42 15.06 -24.95
CA ALA A 35 2.55 14.24 -25.40
C ALA A 35 3.67 14.18 -24.34
N TRP A 36 4.01 15.33 -23.76
CA TRP A 36 5.00 15.41 -22.69
C TRP A 36 4.52 14.66 -21.43
N LEU A 37 3.25 14.87 -21.04
CA LEU A 37 2.67 14.14 -19.91
C LEU A 37 2.65 12.63 -20.13
N LEU A 38 2.37 12.18 -21.35
CA LEU A 38 2.40 10.76 -21.71
C LEU A 38 3.78 10.14 -21.50
N SER A 39 4.85 10.85 -21.92
CA SER A 39 6.22 10.37 -21.69
C SER A 39 6.49 10.16 -20.20
N ARG A 40 6.14 11.14 -19.35
CA ARG A 40 6.32 11.03 -17.91
C ARG A 40 5.44 9.93 -17.26
N ILE A 41 4.20 9.78 -17.74
CA ILE A 41 3.31 8.70 -17.30
C ILE A 41 3.91 7.34 -17.64
N ARG A 42 4.48 7.16 -18.84
CA ARG A 42 5.14 5.91 -19.23
C ARG A 42 6.33 5.59 -18.35
N GLU A 43 7.21 6.53 -18.10
CA GLU A 43 8.35 6.35 -17.18
C GLU A 43 7.89 5.82 -15.81
N ILE A 44 6.79 6.39 -15.26
CA ILE A 44 6.23 5.92 -13.99
C ILE A 44 5.63 4.52 -14.13
N THR A 45 4.87 4.23 -15.19
CA THR A 45 4.21 2.94 -15.37
C THR A 45 5.19 1.81 -15.70
N ASP A 46 6.28 2.11 -16.39
CA ASP A 46 7.33 1.14 -16.69
C ASP A 46 8.07 0.69 -15.42
N LEU A 47 8.33 1.63 -14.51
CA LEU A 47 8.93 1.32 -13.21
C LEU A 47 7.94 0.70 -12.22
N ARG A 48 6.64 0.97 -12.38
CA ARG A 48 5.59 0.62 -11.41
C ARG A 48 4.33 0.12 -12.13
N SER A 49 4.46 -1.04 -12.73
CA SER A 49 3.42 -1.67 -13.56
C SER A 49 2.11 -1.94 -12.82
N THR A 50 2.15 -2.00 -11.50
CA THR A 50 0.97 -2.26 -10.64
C THR A 50 0.20 -1.00 -10.25
N TYR A 51 0.69 0.21 -10.65
CA TYR A 51 0.08 1.48 -10.26
C TYR A 51 -1.06 1.89 -11.17
N GLY A 52 -2.26 2.03 -10.59
CA GLY A 52 -3.40 2.65 -11.28
C GLY A 52 -3.26 4.18 -11.38
N TYR A 53 -4.07 4.78 -12.25
CA TYR A 53 -3.99 6.21 -12.59
C TYR A 53 -3.93 7.18 -11.39
N ARG A 54 -4.55 6.86 -10.25
CA ARG A 54 -4.50 7.72 -9.05
C ARG A 54 -3.12 7.76 -8.42
N ARG A 55 -2.46 6.60 -8.29
CA ARG A 55 -1.08 6.52 -7.76
C ARG A 55 -0.08 7.14 -8.75
N VAL A 56 -0.26 6.90 -10.05
CA VAL A 56 0.51 7.56 -11.12
C VAL A 56 0.36 9.09 -11.04
N THR A 57 -0.88 9.59 -10.86
CA THR A 57 -1.12 11.04 -10.71
C THR A 57 -0.41 11.62 -9.49
N SER A 58 -0.40 10.90 -8.37
CA SER A 58 0.27 11.36 -7.16
C SER A 58 1.77 11.52 -7.37
N LEU A 59 2.44 10.51 -7.92
CA LEU A 59 3.87 10.55 -8.22
C LEU A 59 4.20 11.66 -9.23
N LEU A 60 3.44 11.74 -10.31
CA LEU A 60 3.61 12.80 -11.32
C LEU A 60 3.49 14.20 -10.69
N ASN A 61 2.50 14.42 -9.84
CA ASN A 61 2.32 15.71 -9.18
C ASN A 61 3.43 16.01 -8.17
N SER A 62 3.94 15.01 -7.46
CA SER A 62 5.09 15.19 -6.57
C SER A 62 6.36 15.62 -7.35
N GLU A 63 6.57 15.06 -8.55
CA GLU A 63 7.66 15.49 -9.43
C GLU A 63 7.46 16.91 -9.96
N LEU A 64 6.23 17.24 -10.37
CA LEU A 64 5.88 18.57 -10.88
C LEU A 64 6.08 19.66 -9.82
N GLU A 65 5.67 19.39 -8.59
CA GLU A 65 5.85 20.30 -7.46
C GLU A 65 7.33 20.59 -7.17
N LYS A 66 8.17 19.56 -7.19
CA LYS A 66 9.64 19.73 -7.06
C LYS A 66 10.25 20.60 -8.17
N GLN A 67 9.60 20.63 -9.35
CA GLN A 67 10.00 21.46 -10.50
C GLN A 67 9.30 22.84 -10.52
N GLY A 68 8.50 23.18 -9.52
CA GLY A 68 7.71 24.41 -9.50
C GLY A 68 6.59 24.47 -10.55
N LYS A 69 6.17 23.31 -11.08
CA LYS A 69 5.13 23.21 -12.12
C LYS A 69 3.75 22.98 -11.53
N ILE A 70 2.71 23.37 -12.29
CA ILE A 70 1.31 23.23 -11.88
C ILE A 70 0.90 21.76 -11.84
N ARG A 71 0.17 21.37 -10.81
CA ARG A 71 -0.39 20.02 -10.64
C ARG A 71 -1.37 19.65 -11.76
N VAL A 72 -1.35 18.38 -12.13
CA VAL A 72 -2.22 17.80 -13.15
C VAL A 72 -3.41 17.11 -12.49
N ASN A 73 -4.60 17.34 -13.02
CA ASN A 73 -5.81 16.66 -12.53
C ASN A 73 -5.79 15.17 -12.90
N HIS A 74 -6.17 14.32 -11.95
CA HIS A 74 -6.25 12.87 -12.15
C HIS A 74 -7.18 12.45 -13.30
N LYS A 75 -8.21 13.23 -13.64
CA LYS A 75 -9.08 12.97 -14.80
C LYS A 75 -8.30 13.10 -16.12
N ARG A 76 -7.35 14.04 -16.19
CA ARG A 76 -6.47 14.19 -17.37
C ARG A 76 -5.53 12.98 -17.49
N VAL A 77 -4.90 12.58 -16.40
CA VAL A 77 -4.03 11.38 -16.36
C VAL A 77 -4.82 10.13 -16.74
N PHE A 78 -6.02 9.93 -16.18
CA PHE A 78 -6.91 8.83 -16.54
C PHE A 78 -7.20 8.79 -18.05
N ARG A 79 -7.55 9.95 -18.65
CA ARG A 79 -7.81 10.05 -20.09
C ARG A 79 -6.59 9.66 -20.92
N ILE A 80 -5.43 10.21 -20.60
CA ILE A 80 -4.17 9.90 -21.31
C ILE A 80 -3.84 8.41 -21.19
N MET A 81 -3.90 7.84 -20.00
CA MET A 81 -3.66 6.41 -19.79
C MET A 81 -4.67 5.54 -20.54
N LYS A 82 -5.96 5.92 -20.55
CA LYS A 82 -7.00 5.19 -21.30
C LYS A 82 -6.73 5.22 -22.81
N GLN A 83 -6.38 6.37 -23.37
CA GLN A 83 -6.11 6.54 -24.81
C GLN A 83 -4.89 5.75 -25.29
N ASN A 84 -3.96 5.45 -24.38
CA ASN A 84 -2.70 4.76 -24.68
C ASN A 84 -2.62 3.33 -24.16
N GLY A 85 -3.75 2.75 -23.68
CA GLY A 85 -3.77 1.35 -23.21
C GLY A 85 -3.04 1.08 -21.91
N LEU A 86 -2.76 2.12 -21.11
CA LEU A 86 -1.98 2.03 -19.87
C LEU A 86 -2.84 1.80 -18.61
N LEU A 87 -4.16 1.64 -18.74
CA LEU A 87 -5.02 1.35 -17.59
C LEU A 87 -4.93 -0.12 -17.20
N LEU A 88 -4.83 -0.36 -15.90
CA LEU A 88 -4.94 -1.71 -15.35
C LEU A 88 -6.34 -2.30 -15.61
N GLN A 89 -6.39 -3.60 -15.86
CA GLN A 89 -7.66 -4.32 -15.98
C GLN A 89 -8.42 -4.24 -14.64
N ARG A 90 -9.74 -4.02 -14.73
CA ARG A 90 -10.60 -4.03 -13.54
C ARG A 90 -10.82 -5.47 -13.09
N HIS A 91 -10.43 -5.77 -11.86
CA HIS A 91 -10.93 -6.97 -11.19
C HIS A 91 -12.42 -6.79 -10.87
N THR A 92 -13.27 -7.61 -11.49
CA THR A 92 -14.74 -7.57 -11.32
C THR A 92 -15.21 -8.34 -10.08
N GLY A 93 -14.39 -9.22 -9.53
CA GLY A 93 -14.70 -10.00 -8.33
C GLY A 93 -14.37 -9.19 -7.06
N LYS A 94 -15.39 -8.61 -6.42
CA LYS A 94 -15.29 -8.22 -5.00
C LYS A 94 -15.68 -9.44 -4.18
N PRO A 95 -14.80 -10.01 -3.33
CA PRO A 95 -15.26 -10.96 -2.34
C PRO A 95 -16.30 -10.25 -1.46
N ASN A 96 -17.41 -10.94 -1.14
CA ASN A 96 -18.35 -10.44 -0.16
C ASN A 96 -17.62 -10.24 1.16
N ARG A 97 -17.56 -8.99 1.64
CA ARG A 97 -17.06 -8.69 2.97
C ARG A 97 -18.13 -9.09 3.96
N THR A 98 -17.81 -9.99 4.87
CA THR A 98 -18.69 -10.44 5.92
C THR A 98 -18.73 -9.51 7.12
N HIS A 99 -17.75 -8.58 7.25
CA HIS A 99 -17.63 -7.64 8.37
C HIS A 99 -17.19 -6.24 7.95
N ASP A 100 -17.79 -5.23 8.55
CA ASP A 100 -17.48 -3.81 8.34
C ASP A 100 -16.60 -3.21 9.46
N GLY A 101 -16.10 -4.03 10.39
CA GLY A 101 -15.26 -3.61 11.50
C GLY A 101 -13.91 -3.08 11.02
N LYS A 102 -13.72 -1.75 11.04
CA LYS A 102 -12.45 -1.09 10.76
C LYS A 102 -11.96 -0.42 12.05
N ILE A 103 -10.90 -0.96 12.64
CA ILE A 103 -10.22 -0.28 13.74
C ILE A 103 -9.42 0.87 13.16
N ILE A 104 -9.78 2.10 13.51
CA ILE A 104 -9.08 3.32 13.08
C ILE A 104 -8.34 3.87 14.30
N THR A 105 -7.01 3.90 14.22
CA THR A 105 -6.18 4.65 15.17
C THR A 105 -6.02 6.08 14.65
N LEU A 106 -6.30 7.05 15.53
CA LEU A 106 -6.30 8.47 15.17
C LEU A 106 -4.92 9.11 15.30
N HIS A 107 -4.04 8.52 16.09
CA HIS A 107 -2.71 9.04 16.37
C HIS A 107 -1.64 7.98 16.15
N SER A 108 -0.52 8.37 15.54
CA SER A 108 0.68 7.54 15.44
C SER A 108 1.18 7.13 16.83
N ASN A 109 1.83 5.99 16.90
CA ASN A 109 2.34 5.42 18.14
C ASN A 109 1.25 5.14 19.19
N THR A 110 0.04 4.78 18.74
CA THR A 110 -1.03 4.26 19.60
C THR A 110 -1.08 2.74 19.55
N ARG A 111 -0.98 2.18 18.35
CA ARG A 111 -0.97 0.74 18.11
C ARG A 111 -0.04 0.42 16.95
N TRP A 112 0.84 -0.52 17.19
CA TRP A 112 1.63 -1.16 16.15
C TRP A 112 1.14 -2.58 15.92
N CYS A 113 1.14 -3.03 14.68
CA CYS A 113 0.85 -4.42 14.35
C CYS A 113 2.09 -5.08 13.77
N SER A 114 2.22 -6.36 14.07
CA SER A 114 3.30 -7.22 13.55
C SER A 114 2.70 -8.47 12.92
N ASP A 115 3.36 -8.94 11.89
CA ASP A 115 3.05 -10.19 11.19
C ASP A 115 4.30 -10.68 10.48
N ALA A 116 4.25 -11.89 9.95
CA ALA A 116 5.34 -12.48 9.20
C ALA A 116 4.86 -12.98 7.84
N PHE A 117 5.73 -12.91 6.85
CA PHE A 117 5.47 -13.50 5.54
C PHE A 117 6.75 -14.10 4.95
N GLN A 118 6.58 -14.92 3.92
CA GLN A 118 7.70 -15.50 3.20
C GLN A 118 7.68 -15.13 1.72
N ILE A 119 8.88 -15.06 1.15
CA ILE A 119 9.15 -14.93 -0.28
C ILE A 119 9.82 -16.24 -0.72
N GLN A 120 9.21 -16.90 -1.71
CA GLN A 120 9.78 -18.09 -2.33
C GLN A 120 10.66 -17.66 -3.49
N CYS A 121 11.94 -18.04 -3.45
CA CYS A 121 12.89 -17.80 -4.53
C CYS A 121 12.79 -18.87 -5.64
N TRP A 122 13.28 -18.54 -6.84
CA TRP A 122 13.23 -19.44 -8.00
C TRP A 122 14.12 -20.68 -7.84
N ASN A 123 15.20 -20.55 -7.07
CA ASN A 123 16.11 -21.66 -6.75
C ASN A 123 15.60 -22.59 -5.63
N GLY A 124 14.42 -22.28 -5.05
CA GLY A 124 13.83 -23.03 -3.95
C GLY A 124 14.10 -22.47 -2.56
N ASP A 125 15.00 -21.49 -2.40
CA ASP A 125 15.22 -20.81 -1.13
C ASP A 125 13.96 -20.11 -0.64
N ARG A 126 13.88 -19.88 0.67
CA ARG A 126 12.82 -19.08 1.29
C ARG A 126 13.42 -17.97 2.12
N VAL A 127 12.91 -16.76 1.92
CA VAL A 127 13.21 -15.63 2.78
C VAL A 127 11.98 -15.36 3.64
N HIS A 128 12.14 -15.49 4.94
CA HIS A 128 11.13 -15.19 5.95
C HIS A 128 11.33 -13.76 6.43
N ILE A 129 10.29 -13.00 6.48
CA ILE A 129 10.32 -11.59 6.91
C ILE A 129 9.29 -11.42 8.02
N ILE A 130 9.72 -10.85 9.14
CA ILE A 130 8.85 -10.35 10.20
C ILE A 130 8.96 -8.83 10.22
N PHE A 131 7.85 -8.12 10.44
CA PHE A 131 7.81 -6.66 10.37
C PHE A 131 6.90 -6.06 11.43
N SER A 132 7.10 -4.79 11.69
CA SER A 132 6.23 -3.95 12.52
C SER A 132 5.71 -2.75 11.73
N LEU A 133 4.44 -2.42 11.93
CA LEU A 133 3.74 -1.38 11.19
C LEU A 133 2.90 -0.52 12.15
N ASP A 134 2.99 0.80 12.05
CA ASP A 134 2.06 1.69 12.76
C ASP A 134 0.68 1.67 12.09
N THR A 135 -0.37 1.43 12.85
CA THR A 135 -1.72 1.29 12.31
C THR A 135 -2.38 2.61 11.93
N CYS A 136 -1.85 3.76 12.35
CA CYS A 136 -2.33 5.09 11.98
C CYS A 136 -1.72 5.57 10.67
N ASP A 137 -0.41 5.71 10.64
CA ASP A 137 0.34 6.25 9.50
C ASP A 137 0.78 5.19 8.49
N ARG A 138 0.62 3.89 8.84
CA ARG A 138 0.97 2.73 8.00
C ARG A 138 2.45 2.65 7.66
N GLU A 139 3.29 3.36 8.39
CA GLU A 139 4.73 3.25 8.24
C GLU A 139 5.17 1.87 8.69
N GLU A 140 5.90 1.20 7.84
CA GLU A 140 6.69 0.07 8.29
C GLU A 140 7.86 0.64 9.10
N ILE A 141 7.92 0.29 10.39
CA ILE A 141 8.87 0.87 11.32
C ILE A 141 10.18 0.11 11.28
N GLN A 142 10.10 -1.23 11.29
CA GLN A 142 11.25 -2.12 11.27
C GLN A 142 10.86 -3.48 10.75
N TYR A 143 11.80 -4.14 10.06
CA TYR A 143 11.70 -5.53 9.64
C TYR A 143 12.98 -6.30 9.91
N LEU A 144 12.84 -7.59 10.07
CA LEU A 144 13.95 -8.54 10.10
C LEU A 144 13.72 -9.63 9.06
N SER A 145 14.80 -10.21 8.53
CA SER A 145 14.72 -11.27 7.54
C SER A 145 15.66 -12.43 7.85
N SER A 146 15.22 -13.66 7.55
CA SER A 146 15.96 -14.88 7.80
C SER A 146 15.68 -15.92 6.72
N THR A 147 16.62 -16.80 6.46
CA THR A 147 16.44 -17.97 5.59
C THR A 147 16.03 -19.23 6.35
N ILE A 148 16.09 -19.20 7.68
CA ILE A 148 15.81 -20.38 8.53
C ILE A 148 14.33 -20.40 8.96
N GLY A 149 13.73 -19.23 9.22
CA GLY A 149 12.35 -19.09 9.69
C GLY A 149 12.20 -17.92 10.65
N VAL A 150 11.02 -17.80 11.24
CA VAL A 150 10.71 -16.80 12.28
C VAL A 150 10.52 -17.54 13.59
N ASP A 151 11.28 -17.18 14.60
CA ASP A 151 11.20 -17.72 15.95
C ASP A 151 10.92 -16.63 17.00
N GLY A 152 10.85 -17.03 18.27
CA GLY A 152 10.60 -16.08 19.37
C GLY A 152 11.76 -15.11 19.60
N ALA A 153 13.01 -15.49 19.30
CA ALA A 153 14.17 -14.60 19.40
C ALA A 153 14.03 -13.46 18.39
N MET A 154 13.76 -13.79 17.14
CA MET A 154 13.56 -12.82 16.07
C MET A 154 12.38 -11.87 16.35
N ALA A 155 11.31 -12.38 16.98
CA ALA A 155 10.17 -11.53 17.39
C ALA A 155 10.57 -10.53 18.51
N ARG A 156 11.40 -10.95 19.47
CA ARG A 156 11.93 -10.07 20.51
C ARG A 156 12.89 -9.01 19.95
N ASP A 157 13.79 -9.43 19.06
CA ASP A 157 14.73 -8.52 18.39
C ASP A 157 13.96 -7.46 17.58
N LEU A 158 12.91 -7.88 16.84
CA LEU A 158 12.03 -6.94 16.15
C LEU A 158 11.40 -5.92 17.09
N MET A 159 10.90 -6.33 18.27
CA MET A 159 10.32 -5.40 19.24
C MET A 159 11.33 -4.36 19.71
N VAL A 160 12.55 -4.78 20.04
CA VAL A 160 13.64 -3.91 20.47
C VAL A 160 14.01 -2.93 19.35
N GLU A 161 14.32 -3.46 18.17
CA GLU A 161 14.74 -2.64 17.03
C GLU A 161 13.64 -1.68 16.56
N THR A 162 12.34 -2.08 16.68
CA THR A 162 11.22 -1.18 16.38
C THR A 162 11.19 0.02 17.33
N VAL A 163 11.43 -0.20 18.62
CA VAL A 163 11.50 0.88 19.63
C VAL A 163 12.68 1.80 19.32
N GLU A 164 13.85 1.23 19.05
CA GLU A 164 15.05 1.99 18.69
C GLU A 164 14.88 2.79 17.39
N ALA A 165 14.28 2.19 16.37
CA ALA A 165 14.02 2.88 15.09
C ALA A 165 13.07 4.07 15.25
N ARG A 166 12.08 3.98 16.15
CA ARG A 166 11.06 5.02 16.31
C ARG A 166 11.44 6.10 17.32
N PHE A 167 12.15 5.75 18.39
CA PHE A 167 12.44 6.65 19.52
C PHE A 167 13.94 6.83 19.83
N GLY A 168 14.80 6.15 19.06
CA GLY A 168 16.24 6.14 19.35
C GLY A 168 16.58 5.18 20.49
N LYS A 169 17.79 5.32 21.05
CA LYS A 169 18.29 4.44 22.12
C LYS A 169 17.58 4.72 23.44
N VAL A 170 16.44 4.12 23.62
CA VAL A 170 15.63 4.17 24.87
C VAL A 170 15.48 2.76 25.43
N THR A 171 15.42 2.62 26.75
CA THR A 171 15.24 1.33 27.41
C THR A 171 13.76 0.92 27.49
N GLN A 172 12.86 1.87 27.39
CA GLN A 172 11.40 1.67 27.42
C GLN A 172 10.70 2.71 26.55
N LEU A 173 9.50 2.37 26.11
CA LEU A 173 8.63 3.29 25.40
C LEU A 173 8.28 4.53 26.25
N PRO A 174 8.27 5.74 25.69
CA PRO A 174 7.91 6.96 26.40
C PRO A 174 6.43 6.99 26.87
N LYS A 175 5.60 6.19 26.24
CA LYS A 175 4.20 5.95 26.62
C LYS A 175 3.80 4.53 26.19
N PRO A 176 2.79 3.90 26.84
CA PRO A 176 2.31 2.59 26.42
C PRO A 176 1.83 2.60 24.96
N ILE A 177 2.23 1.61 24.20
CA ILE A 177 1.81 1.37 22.82
C ILE A 177 1.28 -0.06 22.73
N GLN A 178 0.15 -0.25 22.07
CA GLN A 178 -0.38 -1.58 21.82
C GLN A 178 0.45 -2.30 20.74
N TRP A 179 0.94 -3.49 21.08
CA TRP A 179 1.55 -4.39 20.13
C TRP A 179 0.56 -5.48 19.73
N LEU A 180 0.02 -5.38 18.52
CA LEU A 180 -0.97 -6.32 18.01
C LEU A 180 -0.29 -7.35 17.10
N SER A 181 -0.46 -8.63 17.39
CA SER A 181 -0.02 -9.74 16.55
C SER A 181 -1.09 -10.81 16.44
N ASP A 182 -0.88 -11.78 15.57
CA ASP A 182 -1.65 -13.01 15.57
C ASP A 182 -1.27 -13.89 16.78
N ASN A 183 -1.88 -15.07 16.88
CA ASN A 183 -1.59 -16.05 17.94
C ASN A 183 -0.43 -16.99 17.56
N GLY A 184 0.46 -16.56 16.66
CA GLY A 184 1.63 -17.36 16.28
C GLY A 184 2.55 -17.70 17.46
N PRO A 185 3.20 -18.88 17.46
CA PRO A 185 4.04 -19.32 18.58
C PRO A 185 5.17 -18.34 18.92
N CYS A 186 5.74 -17.65 17.94
CA CYS A 186 6.80 -16.65 18.15
C CYS A 186 6.32 -15.45 18.96
N TYR A 187 5.03 -15.05 18.86
CA TYR A 187 4.44 -13.93 19.59
C TYR A 187 3.88 -14.31 20.94
N THR A 188 3.34 -15.54 21.06
CA THR A 188 2.70 -16.01 22.30
C THR A 188 3.68 -16.65 23.28
N ALA A 189 4.92 -16.88 22.90
CA ALA A 189 5.98 -17.38 23.76
C ALA A 189 6.13 -16.49 25.01
N HIS A 190 6.23 -17.13 26.19
CA HIS A 190 6.32 -16.42 27.46
C HIS A 190 7.41 -15.33 27.48
N GLU A 191 8.61 -15.66 26.97
CA GLU A 191 9.73 -14.72 26.89
C GLU A 191 9.43 -13.53 25.98
N THR A 192 8.74 -13.73 24.83
CA THR A 192 8.34 -12.67 23.92
C THR A 192 7.37 -11.72 24.57
N VAL A 193 6.36 -12.26 25.27
CA VAL A 193 5.39 -11.45 26.03
C VAL A 193 6.06 -10.68 27.17
N GLN A 194 6.99 -11.30 27.90
CA GLN A 194 7.75 -10.63 28.96
C GLN A 194 8.61 -9.50 28.40
N THR A 195 9.36 -9.73 27.33
CA THR A 195 10.19 -8.71 26.65
C THR A 195 9.33 -7.53 26.18
N GLY A 196 8.20 -7.80 25.54
CA GLY A 196 7.29 -6.74 25.10
C GLY A 196 6.78 -5.88 26.26
N ARG A 197 6.38 -6.51 27.37
CA ARG A 197 5.95 -5.79 28.58
C ARG A 197 7.09 -4.99 29.22
N ALA A 198 8.30 -5.54 29.25
CA ALA A 198 9.48 -4.84 29.78
C ALA A 198 9.82 -3.59 28.95
N LEU A 199 9.60 -3.63 27.63
CA LEU A 199 9.74 -2.48 26.74
C LEU A 199 8.60 -1.45 26.89
N GLY A 200 7.52 -1.77 27.60
CA GLY A 200 6.35 -0.91 27.82
C GLY A 200 5.21 -1.12 26.82
N PHE A 201 5.22 -2.22 26.07
CA PHE A 201 4.09 -2.57 25.20
C PHE A 201 2.89 -3.14 25.97
N GLU A 202 1.70 -2.77 25.52
CA GLU A 202 0.45 -3.48 25.83
C GLU A 202 0.30 -4.61 24.79
N ILE A 203 0.61 -5.84 25.18
CA ILE A 203 0.55 -6.99 24.27
C ILE A 203 -0.92 -7.34 24.00
N CYS A 204 -1.30 -7.26 22.74
CA CYS A 204 -2.62 -7.58 22.22
C CYS A 204 -2.50 -8.70 21.18
N THR A 205 -3.30 -9.74 21.32
CA THR A 205 -3.42 -10.78 20.29
C THR A 205 -4.79 -10.72 19.62
N THR A 206 -4.87 -11.15 18.38
CA THR A 206 -6.15 -11.23 17.68
C THR A 206 -7.04 -12.27 18.37
N PRO A 207 -8.35 -12.01 18.58
CA PRO A 207 -9.25 -13.01 19.10
C PRO A 207 -9.25 -14.27 18.23
N SER A 208 -9.34 -15.44 18.85
CA SER A 208 -9.50 -16.70 18.11
C SER A 208 -10.70 -16.59 17.18
N TYR A 209 -10.51 -16.98 15.90
CA TYR A 209 -11.53 -16.88 14.84
C TYR A 209 -11.88 -15.47 14.35
N SER A 210 -11.05 -14.46 14.60
CA SER A 210 -11.24 -13.10 14.10
C SER A 210 -10.02 -12.63 13.30
N PRO A 211 -9.76 -13.21 12.12
CA PRO A 211 -8.59 -12.87 11.30
C PRO A 211 -8.58 -11.40 10.87
N GLU A 212 -9.74 -10.74 10.89
CA GLU A 212 -9.88 -9.33 10.53
C GLU A 212 -9.18 -8.37 11.48
N SER A 213 -8.89 -8.82 12.69
CA SER A 213 -8.20 -7.99 13.70
C SER A 213 -6.79 -7.60 13.29
N ASN A 214 -6.10 -8.39 12.43
CA ASN A 214 -4.81 -8.07 11.83
C ASN A 214 -4.88 -7.67 10.35
N GLY A 215 -6.08 -7.26 9.89
CA GLY A 215 -6.32 -6.90 8.48
C GLY A 215 -5.41 -5.80 7.92
N MET A 216 -4.78 -4.98 8.78
CA MET A 216 -3.79 -3.99 8.37
C MET A 216 -2.49 -4.65 7.93
N ALA A 217 -1.96 -5.58 8.72
CA ALA A 217 -0.76 -6.33 8.38
C ALA A 217 -0.97 -7.18 7.13
N GLU A 218 -2.12 -7.86 7.00
CA GLU A 218 -2.47 -8.60 5.79
C GLU A 218 -2.54 -7.71 4.54
N ALA A 219 -3.16 -6.53 4.66
CA ALA A 219 -3.26 -5.58 3.56
C ALA A 219 -1.87 -5.05 3.15
N PHE A 220 -0.98 -4.83 4.13
CA PHE A 220 0.42 -4.50 3.90
C PHE A 220 1.11 -5.60 3.11
N VAL A 221 1.08 -6.85 3.58
CA VAL A 221 1.72 -8.00 2.91
C VAL A 221 1.22 -8.17 1.47
N LYS A 222 -0.09 -8.07 1.24
CA LYS A 222 -0.67 -8.13 -0.12
C LYS A 222 -0.14 -7.02 -1.02
N THR A 223 -0.07 -5.80 -0.48
CA THR A 223 0.43 -4.63 -1.23
C THR A 223 1.92 -4.76 -1.51
N PHE A 224 2.71 -5.15 -0.51
CA PHE A 224 4.15 -5.31 -0.61
C PHE A 224 4.52 -6.41 -1.64
N LYS A 225 3.88 -7.57 -1.55
CA LYS A 225 4.10 -8.65 -2.54
C LYS A 225 3.73 -8.23 -3.95
N ARG A 226 2.60 -7.55 -4.14
CA ARG A 226 2.15 -7.07 -5.45
C ARG A 226 3.10 -6.04 -6.05
N ASP A 227 3.52 -5.05 -5.26
CA ASP A 227 4.19 -3.86 -5.78
C ASP A 227 5.72 -4.03 -5.87
N TYR A 228 6.29 -4.95 -5.07
CA TYR A 228 7.74 -5.16 -5.01
C TYR A 228 8.16 -6.59 -5.38
N VAL A 229 7.55 -7.61 -4.75
CA VAL A 229 8.03 -8.99 -4.91
C VAL A 229 7.73 -9.55 -6.29
N TRP A 230 6.48 -9.42 -6.78
CA TRP A 230 6.07 -10.06 -8.04
C TRP A 230 6.71 -9.47 -9.30
N THR A 231 7.35 -8.32 -9.19
CA THR A 231 8.01 -7.63 -10.31
C THR A 231 9.54 -7.65 -10.21
N ALA A 232 10.08 -8.35 -9.20
CA ALA A 232 11.50 -8.32 -8.86
C ALA A 232 12.25 -9.59 -9.28
N ASP A 233 13.57 -9.52 -9.22
CA ASP A 233 14.45 -10.68 -9.35
C ASP A 233 14.43 -11.50 -8.04
N LEU A 234 13.92 -12.72 -8.12
CA LEU A 234 13.84 -13.67 -7.01
C LEU A 234 14.76 -14.86 -7.23
N SER A 235 15.90 -14.68 -7.88
CA SER A 235 16.82 -15.79 -8.25
C SER A 235 17.28 -16.62 -7.06
N ASN A 236 17.58 -15.99 -5.93
CA ASN A 236 18.00 -16.64 -4.68
C ASN A 236 17.75 -15.73 -3.45
N ALA A 237 17.93 -16.30 -2.25
CA ALA A 237 17.69 -15.59 -1.00
C ALA A 237 18.57 -14.34 -0.83
N VAL A 238 19.85 -14.40 -1.21
CA VAL A 238 20.78 -13.25 -1.11
C VAL A 238 20.30 -12.10 -1.98
N THR A 239 19.89 -12.39 -3.22
CA THR A 239 19.35 -11.38 -4.14
C THR A 239 18.11 -10.72 -3.57
N VAL A 240 17.19 -11.49 -2.98
CA VAL A 240 15.98 -10.95 -2.35
C VAL A 240 16.33 -10.10 -1.14
N MET A 241 17.17 -10.60 -0.23
CA MET A 241 17.55 -9.88 0.99
C MET A 241 18.24 -8.54 0.68
N ASN A 242 19.07 -8.48 -0.37
CA ASN A 242 19.72 -7.25 -0.80
C ASN A 242 18.74 -6.20 -1.37
N GLN A 243 17.58 -6.61 -1.83
CA GLN A 243 16.54 -5.71 -2.35
C GLN A 243 15.59 -5.18 -1.25
N LEU A 244 15.44 -5.90 -0.13
CA LEU A 244 14.49 -5.53 0.93
C LEU A 244 14.68 -4.10 1.44
N PRO A 245 15.89 -3.60 1.76
CA PRO A 245 16.04 -2.24 2.26
C PRO A 245 15.49 -1.19 1.30
N LYS A 246 15.73 -1.36 0.00
CA LYS A 246 15.21 -0.46 -1.03
C LYS A 246 13.68 -0.53 -1.16
N TRP A 247 13.10 -1.72 -1.03
CA TRP A 247 11.65 -1.90 -1.12
C TRP A 247 10.91 -1.28 0.05
N PHE A 248 11.42 -1.47 1.28
CA PHE A 248 10.83 -0.89 2.48
C PHE A 248 10.99 0.64 2.50
N GLU A 249 12.15 1.15 2.11
CA GLU A 249 12.37 2.59 2.00
C GLU A 249 11.44 3.23 0.95
N ASP A 250 11.28 2.59 -0.21
CA ASP A 250 10.36 3.05 -1.25
C ASP A 250 8.89 3.00 -0.78
N TYR A 251 8.52 1.97 -0.04
CA TYR A 251 7.20 1.86 0.58
C TYR A 251 6.93 3.03 1.52
N ASN A 252 7.91 3.38 2.34
CA ASN A 252 7.77 4.43 3.35
C ASN A 252 7.88 5.84 2.81
N GLU A 253 8.80 6.10 1.86
CA GLU A 253 9.07 7.47 1.39
C GLU A 253 8.34 7.83 0.10
N VAL A 254 8.03 6.86 -0.77
CA VAL A 254 7.58 7.16 -2.14
C VAL A 254 6.20 6.65 -2.45
N ALA A 255 5.85 5.43 -2.01
CA ALA A 255 4.60 4.78 -2.41
C ALA A 255 3.35 5.53 -1.93
N PRO A 256 2.45 5.97 -2.84
CA PRO A 256 1.23 6.68 -2.44
C PRO A 256 0.18 5.72 -1.88
N HIS A 257 -0.38 6.05 -0.71
CA HIS A 257 -1.43 5.29 -0.05
C HIS A 257 -2.79 5.99 -0.17
N LYS A 258 -3.79 5.28 -0.68
CA LYS A 258 -5.14 5.83 -0.89
C LYS A 258 -5.74 6.42 0.41
N ASP A 259 -5.65 5.67 1.50
CA ASP A 259 -6.28 6.06 2.76
C ASP A 259 -5.47 7.15 3.51
N LEU A 260 -4.22 7.38 3.10
CA LEU A 260 -3.38 8.50 3.53
C LEU A 260 -3.44 9.69 2.55
N LYS A 261 -4.55 9.88 1.85
CA LYS A 261 -4.76 10.96 0.87
C LYS A 261 -3.73 10.98 -0.27
N MET A 262 -3.25 9.80 -0.67
CA MET A 262 -2.20 9.61 -1.68
C MET A 262 -0.82 10.14 -1.27
N LEU A 263 -0.57 10.34 0.01
CA LEU A 263 0.76 10.58 0.55
C LEU A 263 1.47 9.24 0.79
N SER A 264 2.78 9.27 0.88
CA SER A 264 3.54 8.15 1.45
C SER A 264 3.36 8.13 2.99
N THR A 265 3.74 7.04 3.62
CA THR A 265 3.54 6.86 5.07
C THR A 265 4.29 7.92 5.87
N ARG A 266 5.58 8.14 5.55
CA ARG A 266 6.39 9.16 6.22
C ARG A 266 5.97 10.59 5.89
N GLN A 267 5.52 10.87 4.67
CA GLN A 267 4.93 12.19 4.35
C GLN A 267 3.69 12.46 5.18
N PHE A 268 2.82 11.45 5.33
CA PHE A 268 1.63 11.58 6.15
C PHE A 268 1.98 11.82 7.62
N ARG A 269 2.93 11.07 8.19
CA ARG A 269 3.37 11.25 9.56
C ARG A 269 3.93 12.66 9.80
N ARG A 270 4.85 13.14 8.96
CA ARG A 270 5.41 14.50 9.06
C ARG A 270 4.30 15.58 9.08
N GLN A 271 3.31 15.45 8.20
CA GLN A 271 2.17 16.40 8.18
C GLN A 271 1.28 16.32 9.43
N GLN A 272 1.19 15.17 10.09
CA GLN A 272 0.46 15.05 11.36
C GLN A 272 1.25 15.69 12.51
N GLU A 273 2.55 15.47 12.56
CA GLU A 273 3.46 16.07 13.55
C GLU A 273 3.46 17.60 13.46
N GLU A 274 3.53 18.17 12.25
CA GLU A 274 3.44 19.62 12.01
C GLU A 274 2.12 20.22 12.53
N LYS A 275 1.00 19.51 12.41
CA LYS A 275 -0.31 19.97 12.91
C LYS A 275 -0.45 19.91 14.43
N LEU A 276 0.35 19.09 15.09
CA LEU A 276 0.34 18.99 16.55
C LEU A 276 1.23 20.03 17.22
N THR A 277 2.18 20.59 16.46
CA THR A 277 3.19 21.56 16.95
C THR A 277 2.84 23.02 16.58
N GLY A 278 1.91 23.25 15.66
CA GLY A 278 1.42 24.58 15.27
C GLY A 278 0.02 24.86 15.80
#